data_60d5471c4248b03c0984a0a6c8a78bd1
#
_entry.id   60d5471c4248b03c0984a0a6c8a78bd1
#
_cell.length_a   1.000
_cell.length_b   1.000
_cell.length_c   1.000
_cell.angle_alpha   90.00
_cell.angle_beta   90.00
_cell.angle_gamma   90.00
#
_symmetry.space_group_name_H-M   'P 1'
#
loop_
_entity.id
_entity.type
_entity.pdbx_description
1 polymer ?
#
loop_
_entity_poly.entity_id
_entity_poly.type
_entity_poly.pdbx_seq_one_letter_code
_entity_poly.pdbx_strand_id
1 'polypeptide(L)'
;GTTYGKVRTMKNDRGESIVEAGPSTPVEITGLNDTPKAGDKFMAFETIEEAKEVAEKRKNIEKEKSNVKKTLSLDELFESVNAGQKEVAVVLKADVRGSEEAVKSALENIKVKDVRVKVIRSGIGPISESDIVLASASKAIVIGFNVVSSSDAKAMAKEYGIEIRCYTIIYKLVEDVEAALNGMLDPEYEEKIIGTAEVRKLFKFSKVGTIAGC
;
A
#
# COMPACT_ATOMS: atom_id res chain seq x y z
N GLY A 1 10.41 -13.52 -15.91
CA GLY A 1 9.32 -12.54 -15.90
C GLY A 1 8.17 -12.92 -16.82
N THR A 2 7.15 -12.09 -16.81
CA THR A 2 5.91 -12.23 -17.61
C THR A 2 5.86 -11.26 -18.78
N THR A 3 6.90 -10.44 -18.94
CA THR A 3 7.03 -9.47 -20.04
C THR A 3 7.81 -10.04 -21.20
N TYR A 4 7.49 -9.62 -22.41
CA TYR A 4 8.19 -10.00 -23.64
C TYR A 4 8.23 -8.83 -24.61
N GLY A 5 9.03 -8.91 -25.63
CA GLY A 5 9.07 -7.88 -26.67
C GLY A 5 10.30 -8.02 -27.58
N LYS A 6 10.33 -7.22 -28.64
CA LYS A 6 11.49 -7.10 -29.50
C LYS A 6 12.30 -5.89 -29.07
N VAL A 7 13.55 -6.10 -28.67
CA VAL A 7 14.47 -5.01 -28.35
C VAL A 7 14.61 -4.09 -29.56
N ARG A 8 14.24 -2.83 -29.39
CA ARG A 8 14.32 -1.81 -30.46
C ARG A 8 15.58 -0.98 -30.37
N THR A 9 15.92 -0.56 -29.15
CA THR A 9 17.13 0.20 -28.87
C THR A 9 17.78 -0.29 -27.60
N MET A 10 19.11 -0.25 -27.57
CA MET A 10 19.92 -0.46 -26.37
C MET A 10 20.80 0.78 -26.17
N LYS A 11 20.89 1.26 -24.94
CA LYS A 11 21.80 2.33 -24.53
C LYS A 11 22.66 1.87 -23.37
N ASN A 12 23.91 2.31 -23.37
CA ASN A 12 24.84 2.06 -22.26
C ASN A 12 24.60 3.05 -21.11
N ASP A 13 25.43 2.95 -20.07
CA ASP A 13 25.45 3.83 -18.88
C ASP A 13 25.69 5.32 -19.21
N ARG A 14 26.24 5.63 -20.38
CA ARG A 14 26.47 6.99 -20.88
C ARG A 14 25.34 7.52 -21.75
N GLY A 15 24.29 6.72 -22.01
CA GLY A 15 23.17 7.06 -22.88
C GLY A 15 23.48 6.90 -24.37
N GLU A 16 24.62 6.32 -24.74
CA GLU A 16 25.01 6.07 -26.13
C GLU A 16 24.33 4.80 -26.64
N SER A 17 23.86 4.83 -27.90
CA SER A 17 23.24 3.66 -28.53
C SER A 17 24.30 2.62 -28.84
N ILE A 18 24.05 1.38 -28.41
CA ILE A 18 24.89 0.22 -28.66
C ILE A 18 24.13 -0.88 -29.39
N VAL A 19 24.82 -1.67 -30.20
CA VAL A 19 24.23 -2.77 -30.95
C VAL A 19 24.33 -4.08 -30.19
N GLU A 20 25.36 -4.23 -29.39
CA GLU A 20 25.64 -5.45 -28.61
C GLU A 20 26.12 -5.08 -27.20
N ALA A 21 25.73 -5.87 -26.23
CA ALA A 21 26.16 -5.74 -24.83
C ALA A 21 26.72 -7.08 -24.31
N GLY A 22 27.95 -7.06 -23.84
CA GLY A 22 28.60 -8.20 -23.24
C GLY A 22 28.15 -8.46 -21.79
N PRO A 23 28.65 -9.54 -21.15
CA PRO A 23 28.38 -9.81 -19.74
C PRO A 23 28.76 -8.63 -18.84
N SER A 24 27.95 -8.42 -17.78
CA SER A 24 28.16 -7.34 -16.78
C SER A 24 28.08 -5.91 -17.34
N THR A 25 27.54 -5.71 -18.54
CA THR A 25 27.32 -4.39 -19.10
C THR A 25 25.93 -3.88 -18.71
N PRO A 26 25.82 -2.74 -18.00
CA PRO A 26 24.52 -2.16 -17.73
C PRO A 26 23.93 -1.56 -19.01
N VAL A 27 22.67 -1.86 -19.28
CA VAL A 27 21.99 -1.40 -20.49
C VAL A 27 20.55 -0.99 -20.21
N GLU A 28 20.14 0.11 -20.81
CA GLU A 28 18.73 0.50 -20.95
C GLU A 28 18.18 -0.05 -22.27
N ILE A 29 17.11 -0.81 -22.19
CA ILE A 29 16.46 -1.40 -23.36
C ILE A 29 15.05 -0.87 -23.56
N THR A 30 14.64 -0.74 -24.81
CA THR A 30 13.26 -0.39 -25.18
C THR A 30 12.66 -1.45 -26.09
N GLY A 31 11.32 -1.55 -26.11
CA GLY A 31 10.59 -2.44 -27.01
C GLY A 31 9.89 -3.59 -26.29
N LEU A 32 9.93 -3.66 -24.97
CA LEU A 32 9.13 -4.60 -24.20
C LEU A 32 7.66 -4.14 -24.13
N ASN A 33 6.74 -5.08 -24.02
CA ASN A 33 5.31 -4.81 -23.93
C ASN A 33 4.86 -4.25 -22.56
N ASP A 34 5.66 -4.49 -21.52
CA ASP A 34 5.42 -4.00 -20.17
C ASP A 34 6.77 -3.91 -19.42
N THR A 35 6.79 -3.28 -18.25
CA THR A 35 7.99 -3.18 -17.42
C THR A 35 8.20 -4.47 -16.62
N PRO A 36 9.36 -5.16 -16.76
CA PRO A 36 9.66 -6.34 -15.95
C PRO A 36 9.83 -5.98 -14.48
N LYS A 37 9.63 -6.97 -13.62
CA LYS A 37 9.89 -6.82 -12.18
C LYS A 37 11.39 -6.84 -11.91
N ALA A 38 11.82 -6.14 -10.87
CA ALA A 38 13.19 -6.21 -10.41
C ALA A 38 13.58 -7.66 -10.06
N GLY A 39 14.78 -8.09 -10.49
CA GLY A 39 15.26 -9.46 -10.31
C GLY A 39 14.72 -10.48 -11.32
N ASP A 40 13.87 -10.08 -12.27
CA ASP A 40 13.43 -10.96 -13.35
C ASP A 40 14.62 -11.38 -14.25
N LYS A 41 14.71 -12.67 -14.58
CA LYS A 41 15.70 -13.17 -15.51
C LYS A 41 15.34 -12.76 -16.93
N PHE A 42 16.30 -12.15 -17.62
CA PHE A 42 16.22 -11.84 -19.05
C PHE A 42 16.63 -13.08 -19.87
N MET A 43 15.84 -13.42 -20.89
CA MET A 43 16.10 -14.54 -21.79
C MET A 43 15.88 -14.07 -23.22
N ALA A 44 16.81 -14.42 -24.13
CA ALA A 44 16.68 -14.19 -25.54
C ALA A 44 16.05 -15.41 -26.23
N PHE A 45 15.23 -15.18 -27.25
CA PHE A 45 14.58 -16.17 -28.10
C PHE A 45 14.82 -15.82 -29.55
N GLU A 46 14.74 -16.79 -30.46
CA GLU A 46 14.91 -16.56 -31.88
C GLU A 46 13.69 -15.85 -32.48
N THR A 47 12.49 -16.18 -31.99
CA THR A 47 11.24 -15.59 -32.48
C THR A 47 10.48 -14.89 -31.35
N ILE A 48 9.69 -13.87 -31.73
CA ILE A 48 8.84 -13.16 -30.78
C ILE A 48 7.66 -14.02 -30.31
N GLU A 49 7.21 -14.95 -31.16
CA GLU A 49 6.14 -15.90 -30.85
C GLU A 49 6.52 -16.82 -29.69
N GLU A 50 7.73 -17.39 -29.71
CA GLU A 50 8.26 -18.21 -28.61
C GLU A 50 8.35 -17.41 -27.30
N ALA A 51 8.89 -16.19 -27.37
CA ALA A 51 8.98 -15.31 -26.22
C ALA A 51 7.59 -15.02 -25.61
N LYS A 52 6.60 -14.78 -26.48
CA LYS A 52 5.19 -14.53 -26.09
C LYS A 52 4.59 -15.75 -25.42
N GLU A 53 4.73 -16.94 -26.01
CA GLU A 53 4.16 -18.18 -25.46
C GLU A 53 4.71 -18.47 -24.06
N VAL A 54 6.03 -18.33 -23.87
CA VAL A 54 6.66 -18.52 -22.56
C VAL A 54 6.17 -17.49 -21.52
N ALA A 55 6.03 -16.22 -21.94
CA ALA A 55 5.54 -15.17 -21.08
C ALA A 55 4.08 -15.40 -20.65
N GLU A 56 3.20 -15.82 -21.58
CA GLU A 56 1.81 -16.12 -21.30
C GLU A 56 1.65 -17.32 -20.36
N LYS A 57 2.41 -18.40 -20.57
CA LYS A 57 2.44 -19.54 -19.65
C LYS A 57 2.82 -19.13 -18.22
N ARG A 58 3.86 -18.28 -18.07
CA ARG A 58 4.28 -17.78 -16.76
C ARG A 58 3.22 -16.87 -16.12
N LYS A 59 2.58 -16.02 -16.93
CA LYS A 59 1.49 -15.15 -16.47
C LYS A 59 0.28 -15.94 -15.94
N ASN A 60 -0.07 -17.04 -16.60
CA ASN A 60 -1.16 -17.92 -16.15
C ASN A 60 -0.81 -18.60 -14.84
N ILE A 61 0.39 -19.15 -14.71
CA ILE A 61 0.88 -19.75 -13.45
C ILE A 61 0.89 -18.72 -12.31
N GLU A 62 1.30 -17.47 -12.58
CA GLU A 62 1.29 -16.40 -11.56
C GLU A 62 -0.13 -16.02 -11.15
N LYS A 63 -1.06 -15.98 -12.11
CA LYS A 63 -2.50 -15.76 -11.82
C LYS A 63 -3.09 -16.88 -10.97
N GLU A 64 -2.82 -18.13 -11.30
CA GLU A 64 -3.28 -19.28 -10.52
C GLU A 64 -2.75 -19.24 -9.09
N LYS A 65 -1.46 -18.96 -8.91
CA LYS A 65 -0.83 -18.80 -7.58
C LYS A 65 -1.44 -17.62 -6.80
N SER A 66 -1.79 -16.52 -7.47
CA SER A 66 -2.42 -15.38 -6.82
C SER A 66 -3.88 -15.65 -6.42
N ASN A 67 -4.60 -16.45 -7.21
CA ASN A 67 -5.96 -16.86 -6.91
C ASN A 67 -6.02 -17.84 -5.74
N VAL A 68 -5.07 -18.79 -5.66
CA VAL A 68 -4.95 -19.71 -4.52
C VAL A 68 -4.65 -18.95 -3.21
N LYS A 69 -3.85 -17.89 -3.27
CA LYS A 69 -3.61 -17.02 -2.10
C LYS A 69 -4.80 -16.13 -1.73
N LYS A 70 -5.78 -15.95 -2.62
CA LYS A 70 -6.99 -15.15 -2.36
C LYS A 70 -8.15 -15.96 -1.77
N THR A 71 -8.10 -17.27 -1.78
CA THR A 71 -9.01 -18.09 -0.99
C THR A 71 -8.52 -18.10 0.47
N LEU A 72 -8.72 -16.97 1.16
CA LEU A 72 -8.76 -16.95 2.62
C LEU A 72 -9.79 -17.99 3.04
N SER A 73 -9.40 -18.94 3.89
CA SER A 73 -10.37 -19.86 4.46
C SER A 73 -11.40 -19.03 5.23
N LEU A 74 -12.65 -19.50 5.29
CA LEU A 74 -13.68 -18.85 6.09
C LEU A 74 -13.22 -18.65 7.53
N ASP A 75 -12.38 -19.55 8.04
CA ASP A 75 -11.81 -19.50 9.39
C ASP A 75 -10.85 -18.31 9.56
N GLU A 76 -9.97 -18.03 8.55
CA GLU A 76 -9.09 -16.85 8.55
C GLU A 76 -9.89 -15.54 8.43
N LEU A 77 -11.02 -15.54 7.70
CA LEU A 77 -11.94 -14.41 7.67
C LEU A 77 -12.62 -14.21 9.03
N PHE A 78 -13.04 -15.27 9.69
CA PHE A 78 -13.64 -15.19 11.03
C PHE A 78 -12.61 -14.77 12.09
N GLU A 79 -11.36 -15.22 12.00
CA GLU A 79 -10.28 -14.77 12.89
C GLU A 79 -9.97 -13.29 12.69
N SER A 80 -9.94 -12.79 11.46
CA SER A 80 -9.70 -11.37 11.17
C SER A 80 -10.84 -10.46 11.63
N VAL A 81 -12.08 -10.94 11.56
CA VAL A 81 -13.28 -10.22 12.04
C VAL A 81 -13.35 -10.24 13.58
N ASN A 82 -12.98 -11.36 14.21
CA ASN A 82 -12.99 -11.51 15.67
C ASN A 82 -11.79 -10.80 16.35
N ALA A 83 -10.69 -10.57 15.63
CA ALA A 83 -9.52 -9.89 16.18
C ALA A 83 -9.70 -8.37 16.37
N GLY A 84 -10.82 -7.79 15.92
CA GLY A 84 -11.09 -6.35 16.07
C GLY A 84 -10.06 -5.44 15.37
N GLN A 85 -9.22 -6.00 14.49
CA GLN A 85 -8.17 -5.24 13.82
C GLN A 85 -8.78 -4.22 12.85
N LYS A 86 -8.47 -2.96 13.05
CA LYS A 86 -8.84 -1.87 12.15
C LYS A 86 -7.93 -1.92 10.91
N GLU A 87 -8.50 -2.07 9.70
CA GLU A 87 -7.75 -1.99 8.44
C GLU A 87 -7.88 -0.60 7.83
N VAL A 88 -6.75 0.00 7.45
CA VAL A 88 -6.70 1.23 6.69
C VAL A 88 -6.36 0.90 5.24
N ALA A 89 -7.33 1.11 4.36
CA ALA A 89 -7.17 0.88 2.93
C ALA A 89 -6.38 2.02 2.27
N VAL A 90 -5.45 1.67 1.38
CA VAL A 90 -4.59 2.63 0.67
C VAL A 90 -4.59 2.32 -0.82
N VAL A 91 -4.73 3.36 -1.64
CA VAL A 91 -4.45 3.35 -3.08
C VAL A 91 -3.10 4.03 -3.29
N LEU A 92 -2.14 3.30 -3.87
CA LEU A 92 -0.76 3.76 -4.06
C LEU A 92 -0.48 4.07 -5.53
N LYS A 93 0.12 5.23 -5.79
CA LYS A 93 0.70 5.58 -7.09
C LYS A 93 2.17 5.98 -6.92
N ALA A 94 3.02 5.50 -7.83
CA ALA A 94 4.45 5.81 -7.82
C ALA A 94 4.94 6.18 -9.23
N ASP A 95 6.11 6.79 -9.30
CA ASP A 95 6.75 7.17 -10.57
C ASP A 95 7.27 5.97 -11.36
N VAL A 96 7.88 5.01 -10.67
CA VAL A 96 8.48 3.81 -11.25
C VAL A 96 8.15 2.56 -10.45
N ARG A 97 8.32 1.40 -11.08
CA ARG A 97 8.00 0.09 -10.50
C ARG A 97 8.77 -0.20 -9.21
N GLY A 98 10.05 0.14 -9.19
CA GLY A 98 10.89 -0.07 -8.01
C GLY A 98 10.41 0.75 -6.81
N SER A 99 10.00 2.01 -7.04
CA SER A 99 9.40 2.86 -6.00
C SER A 99 8.06 2.30 -5.52
N GLU A 100 7.20 1.83 -6.45
CA GLU A 100 5.92 1.20 -6.12
C GLU A 100 6.10 0.00 -5.18
N GLU A 101 7.00 -0.93 -5.53
CA GLU A 101 7.26 -2.13 -4.74
C GLU A 101 7.87 -1.81 -3.37
N ALA A 102 8.82 -0.86 -3.32
CA ALA A 102 9.46 -0.42 -2.08
C ALA A 102 8.46 0.24 -1.12
N VAL A 103 7.66 1.20 -1.62
CA VAL A 103 6.66 1.90 -0.81
C VAL A 103 5.56 0.95 -0.36
N LYS A 104 5.08 0.06 -1.23
CA LYS A 104 4.08 -0.95 -0.88
C LYS A 104 4.58 -1.85 0.24
N SER A 105 5.81 -2.38 0.11
CA SER A 105 6.43 -3.21 1.16
C SER A 105 6.59 -2.44 2.47
N ALA A 106 7.02 -1.18 2.42
CA ALA A 106 7.18 -0.35 3.60
C ALA A 106 5.83 -0.14 4.32
N LEU A 107 4.76 0.19 3.57
CA LEU A 107 3.41 0.38 4.11
C LEU A 107 2.83 -0.89 4.74
N GLU A 108 2.98 -2.04 4.07
CA GLU A 108 2.46 -3.33 4.56
C GLU A 108 3.25 -3.86 5.77
N ASN A 109 4.48 -3.39 5.97
CA ASN A 109 5.32 -3.73 7.13
C ASN A 109 5.09 -2.83 8.35
N ILE A 110 4.30 -1.77 8.24
CA ILE A 110 3.95 -0.91 9.38
C ILE A 110 3.14 -1.75 10.39
N LYS A 111 3.67 -1.83 11.59
CA LYS A 111 3.05 -2.55 12.71
C LYS A 111 2.65 -1.55 13.79
N VAL A 112 1.39 -1.17 13.80
CA VAL A 112 0.78 -0.41 14.88
C VAL A 112 -0.24 -1.32 15.56
N LYS A 113 -0.30 -1.29 16.89
CA LYS A 113 -1.18 -2.13 17.71
C LYS A 113 -2.62 -2.09 17.15
N ASP A 114 -3.16 -3.26 16.82
CA ASP A 114 -4.54 -3.45 16.34
C ASP A 114 -4.93 -2.73 15.03
N VAL A 115 -3.99 -2.12 14.30
CA VAL A 115 -4.25 -1.47 13.01
C VAL A 115 -3.28 -1.98 11.94
N ARG A 116 -3.80 -2.29 10.76
CA ARG A 116 -3.01 -2.71 9.58
C ARG A 116 -3.26 -1.80 8.41
N VAL A 117 -2.20 -1.54 7.64
CA VAL A 117 -2.31 -0.91 6.31
C VAL A 117 -2.51 -1.99 5.27
N LYS A 118 -3.52 -1.81 4.42
CA LYS A 118 -3.81 -2.70 3.29
C LYS A 118 -3.77 -1.91 1.99
N VAL A 119 -2.78 -2.19 1.16
CA VAL A 119 -2.72 -1.59 -0.18
C VAL A 119 -3.71 -2.33 -1.09
N ILE A 120 -4.86 -1.70 -1.36
CA ILE A 120 -5.93 -2.30 -2.19
C ILE A 120 -5.60 -2.21 -3.68
N ARG A 121 -4.87 -1.18 -4.09
CA ARG A 121 -4.38 -1.00 -5.45
C ARG A 121 -3.06 -0.26 -5.44
N SER A 122 -2.12 -0.73 -6.25
CA SER A 122 -0.89 -0.01 -6.56
C SER A 122 -0.71 0.12 -8.07
N GLY A 123 0.02 1.15 -8.51
CA GLY A 123 0.30 1.36 -9.93
C GLY A 123 1.31 2.47 -10.18
N ILE A 124 1.75 2.54 -11.44
CA ILE A 124 2.73 3.52 -11.92
C ILE A 124 2.00 4.67 -12.60
N GLY A 125 2.56 5.86 -12.51
CA GLY A 125 2.09 7.08 -13.16
C GLY A 125 1.29 8.02 -12.25
N PRO A 126 0.74 9.12 -12.79
CA PRO A 126 0.02 10.12 -12.02
C PRO A 126 -1.26 9.56 -11.40
N ILE A 127 -1.72 10.20 -10.33
CA ILE A 127 -3.00 9.88 -9.71
C ILE A 127 -4.12 10.32 -10.66
N SER A 128 -5.00 9.39 -11.00
CA SER A 128 -6.10 9.55 -11.94
C SER A 128 -7.46 9.56 -11.25
N GLU A 129 -8.50 9.98 -11.96
CA GLU A 129 -9.89 9.95 -11.49
C GLU A 129 -10.33 8.55 -11.06
N SER A 130 -9.94 7.50 -11.81
CA SER A 130 -10.27 6.12 -11.46
C SER A 130 -9.68 5.66 -10.11
N ASP A 131 -8.55 6.25 -9.70
CA ASP A 131 -7.96 5.99 -8.39
C ASP A 131 -8.77 6.65 -7.28
N ILE A 132 -9.31 7.85 -7.53
CA ILE A 132 -10.19 8.56 -6.60
C ILE A 132 -11.54 7.85 -6.43
N VAL A 133 -12.15 7.40 -7.54
CA VAL A 133 -13.41 6.62 -7.49
C VAL A 133 -13.21 5.33 -6.67
N LEU A 134 -12.11 4.61 -6.89
CA LEU A 134 -11.80 3.42 -6.11
C LEU A 134 -11.58 3.75 -4.63
N ALA A 135 -10.84 4.82 -4.34
CA ALA A 135 -10.59 5.26 -2.97
C ALA A 135 -11.90 5.64 -2.26
N SER A 136 -12.82 6.33 -2.94
CA SER A 136 -14.14 6.66 -2.42
C SER A 136 -14.96 5.42 -2.10
N ALA A 137 -15.04 4.47 -3.04
CA ALA A 137 -15.79 3.23 -2.85
C ALA A 137 -15.26 2.36 -1.70
N SER A 138 -13.94 2.42 -1.46
CA SER A 138 -13.25 1.60 -0.46
C SER A 138 -12.91 2.35 0.83
N LYS A 139 -13.31 3.61 0.95
CA LYS A 139 -12.92 4.53 2.06
C LYS A 139 -11.40 4.55 2.27
N ALA A 140 -10.64 4.55 1.18
CA ALA A 140 -9.20 4.48 1.17
C ALA A 140 -8.55 5.86 1.10
N ILE A 141 -7.32 5.97 1.61
CA ILE A 141 -6.45 7.14 1.43
C ILE A 141 -5.67 6.95 0.13
N VAL A 142 -5.47 8.05 -0.63
CA VAL A 142 -4.66 8.02 -1.84
C VAL A 142 -3.26 8.54 -1.54
N ILE A 143 -2.26 7.70 -1.78
CA ILE A 143 -0.85 8.04 -1.58
C ILE A 143 -0.14 8.09 -2.94
N GLY A 144 0.49 9.22 -3.23
CA GLY A 144 1.38 9.42 -4.36
C GLY A 144 2.84 9.45 -3.90
N PHE A 145 3.70 8.64 -4.52
CA PHE A 145 5.13 8.69 -4.28
C PHE A 145 5.85 9.19 -5.52
N ASN A 146 6.49 10.37 -5.40
CA ASN A 146 7.19 11.06 -6.49
C ASN A 146 6.30 11.29 -7.75
N VAL A 147 5.00 11.40 -7.56
CA VAL A 147 4.01 11.66 -8.61
C VAL A 147 3.13 12.83 -8.24
N VAL A 148 2.51 13.42 -9.24
CA VAL A 148 1.52 14.48 -9.08
C VAL A 148 0.12 13.95 -9.41
N SER A 149 -0.91 14.55 -8.83
CA SER A 149 -2.29 14.30 -9.21
C SER A 149 -2.69 15.20 -10.38
N SER A 150 -3.50 14.67 -11.32
CA SER A 150 -4.12 15.48 -12.37
C SER A 150 -5.04 16.55 -11.76
N SER A 151 -5.33 17.61 -12.53
CA SER A 151 -6.28 18.66 -12.10
C SER A 151 -7.66 18.08 -11.78
N ASP A 152 -8.11 17.18 -12.66
CA ASP A 152 -9.44 16.55 -12.56
C ASP A 152 -9.52 15.59 -11.37
N ALA A 153 -8.46 14.82 -11.11
CA ALA A 153 -8.36 13.99 -9.91
C ALA A 153 -8.38 14.81 -8.62
N LYS A 154 -7.73 16.00 -8.60
CA LYS A 154 -7.78 16.91 -7.43
C LYS A 154 -9.18 17.46 -7.19
N ALA A 155 -9.87 17.88 -8.26
CA ALA A 155 -11.23 18.39 -8.17
C ALA A 155 -12.18 17.31 -7.65
N MET A 156 -12.10 16.10 -8.21
CA MET A 156 -12.91 14.96 -7.80
C MET A 156 -12.60 14.51 -6.36
N ALA A 157 -11.33 14.51 -5.94
CA ALA A 157 -10.95 14.18 -4.57
C ALA A 157 -11.57 15.14 -3.56
N LYS A 158 -11.61 16.44 -3.90
CA LYS A 158 -12.27 17.46 -3.07
C LYS A 158 -13.78 17.24 -2.98
N GLU A 159 -14.42 16.88 -4.09
CA GLU A 159 -15.86 16.59 -4.15
C GLU A 159 -16.24 15.37 -3.30
N TYR A 160 -15.45 14.29 -3.40
CA TYR A 160 -15.68 13.05 -2.65
C TYR A 160 -15.09 13.05 -1.23
N GLY A 161 -14.41 14.12 -0.81
CA GLY A 161 -13.78 14.21 0.51
C GLY A 161 -12.61 13.23 0.68
N ILE A 162 -11.93 12.86 -0.42
CA ILE A 162 -10.80 11.94 -0.41
C ILE A 162 -9.50 12.69 -0.19
N GLU A 163 -8.73 12.24 0.79
CA GLU A 163 -7.42 12.80 1.08
C GLU A 163 -6.37 12.23 0.11
N ILE A 164 -5.64 13.13 -0.57
CA ILE A 164 -4.49 12.80 -1.40
C ILE A 164 -3.24 13.30 -0.69
N ARG A 165 -2.30 12.40 -0.39
CA ARG A 165 -0.98 12.72 0.17
C ARG A 165 0.11 12.35 -0.82
N CYS A 166 0.99 13.31 -1.12
CA CYS A 166 2.12 13.08 -2.02
C CYS A 166 3.43 13.20 -1.24
N TYR A 167 4.32 12.24 -1.47
CA TYR A 167 5.62 12.13 -0.81
C TYR A 167 6.74 11.94 -1.84
N THR A 168 7.94 12.39 -1.47
CA THR A 168 9.18 12.17 -2.22
C THR A 168 10.20 11.38 -1.41
N ILE A 169 9.99 11.26 -0.10
CA ILE A 169 10.87 10.55 0.83
C ILE A 169 10.08 9.47 1.54
N ILE A 170 10.54 8.20 1.40
CA ILE A 170 9.82 7.03 1.92
C ILE A 170 9.72 7.02 3.44
N TYR A 171 10.76 7.46 4.15
CA TYR A 171 10.76 7.52 5.61
C TYR A 171 9.70 8.48 6.15
N LYS A 172 9.56 9.66 5.52
CA LYS A 172 8.54 10.63 5.89
C LYS A 172 7.13 10.09 5.65
N LEU A 173 6.93 9.34 4.56
CA LEU A 173 5.66 8.67 4.28
C LEU A 173 5.32 7.67 5.39
N VAL A 174 6.28 6.83 5.80
CA VAL A 174 6.09 5.84 6.85
C VAL A 174 5.78 6.51 8.19
N GLU A 175 6.55 7.52 8.59
CA GLU A 175 6.35 8.28 9.82
C GLU A 175 4.96 8.93 9.88
N ASP A 176 4.53 9.59 8.81
CA ASP A 176 3.22 10.25 8.74
C ASP A 176 2.07 9.24 8.80
N VAL A 177 2.22 8.08 8.15
CA VAL A 177 1.22 7.00 8.19
C VAL A 177 1.19 6.37 9.58
N GLU A 178 2.32 6.06 10.19
CA GLU A 178 2.40 5.54 11.57
C GLU A 178 1.77 6.51 12.57
N ALA A 179 2.04 7.81 12.45
CA ALA A 179 1.44 8.83 13.30
C ALA A 179 -0.09 8.88 13.14
N ALA A 180 -0.58 8.77 11.89
CA ALA A 180 -2.01 8.73 11.62
C ALA A 180 -2.68 7.47 12.19
N LEU A 181 -2.04 6.31 12.07
CA LEU A 181 -2.54 5.05 12.64
C LEU A 181 -2.56 5.08 14.16
N ASN A 182 -1.53 5.61 14.81
CA ASN A 182 -1.50 5.79 16.26
C ASN A 182 -2.62 6.73 16.75
N GLY A 183 -2.97 7.76 15.97
CA GLY A 183 -4.10 8.63 16.27
C GLY A 183 -5.48 7.97 16.12
N MET A 184 -5.56 6.81 15.46
CA MET A 184 -6.79 6.01 15.29
C MET A 184 -7.00 4.96 16.39
N LEU A 185 -6.02 4.76 17.27
CA LEU A 185 -6.15 3.86 18.42
C LEU A 185 -7.17 4.44 19.42
N ASP A 186 -7.90 3.56 20.06
CA ASP A 186 -8.77 3.96 21.15
C ASP A 186 -7.89 4.40 22.34
N PRO A 187 -8.28 5.45 23.09
CA PRO A 187 -7.49 5.92 24.21
C PRO A 187 -7.40 4.83 25.29
N GLU A 188 -6.17 4.45 25.64
CA GLU A 188 -5.93 3.59 26.79
C GLU A 188 -6.03 4.44 28.07
N TYR A 189 -6.96 4.08 28.95
CA TYR A 189 -7.12 4.73 30.24
C TYR A 189 -6.27 4.01 31.27
N GLU A 190 -5.31 4.71 31.85
CA GLU A 190 -4.55 4.25 33.01
C GLU A 190 -5.20 4.78 34.27
N GLU A 191 -5.62 3.88 35.16
CA GLU A 191 -6.13 4.27 36.48
C GLU A 191 -4.96 4.69 37.38
N LYS A 192 -4.84 6.00 37.62
CA LYS A 192 -3.86 6.55 38.54
C LYS A 192 -4.55 6.99 39.83
N ILE A 193 -4.14 6.42 40.93
CA ILE A 193 -4.60 6.87 42.26
C ILE A 193 -4.04 8.27 42.49
N ILE A 194 -4.90 9.28 42.46
CA ILE A 194 -4.54 10.69 42.66
C ILE A 194 -4.70 11.14 44.12
N GLY A 195 -5.33 10.30 44.93
CA GLY A 195 -5.54 10.59 46.35
C GLY A 195 -6.36 9.49 47.04
N THR A 196 -6.40 9.57 48.36
CA THR A 196 -7.24 8.73 49.20
C THR A 196 -8.15 9.61 50.01
N ALA A 197 -9.41 9.19 50.16
CA ALA A 197 -10.38 9.88 50.99
C ALA A 197 -10.95 8.93 52.06
N GLU A 198 -11.04 9.39 53.30
CA GLU A 198 -11.61 8.64 54.38
C GLU A 198 -13.08 9.01 54.56
N VAL A 199 -13.98 8.01 54.54
CA VAL A 199 -15.41 8.22 54.75
C VAL A 199 -15.68 8.52 56.25
N ARG A 200 -16.04 9.77 56.53
CA ARG A 200 -16.31 10.19 57.92
C ARG A 200 -17.78 10.05 58.31
N LYS A 201 -18.72 10.17 57.34
CA LYS A 201 -20.15 10.07 57.61
C LYS A 201 -20.94 9.57 56.42
N LEU A 202 -21.92 8.71 56.67
CA LEU A 202 -22.85 8.22 55.66
C LEU A 202 -24.20 8.94 55.79
N PHE A 203 -24.70 9.46 54.64
CA PHE A 203 -26.02 10.08 54.53
C PHE A 203 -26.92 9.20 53.67
N LYS A 204 -28.09 8.82 54.15
CA LYS A 204 -29.08 8.07 53.37
C LYS A 204 -30.17 8.99 52.85
N PHE A 205 -30.35 9.01 51.54
CA PHE A 205 -31.40 9.76 50.87
C PHE A 205 -32.29 8.81 50.09
N SER A 206 -33.61 8.90 50.28
CA SER A 206 -34.58 7.96 49.69
C SER A 206 -34.59 7.96 48.13
N LYS A 207 -34.12 9.01 47.49
CA LYS A 207 -34.12 9.12 46.02
C LYS A 207 -32.75 8.87 45.35
N VAL A 208 -31.67 8.96 46.08
CA VAL A 208 -30.29 8.94 45.52
C VAL A 208 -29.48 7.78 46.10
N GLY A 209 -29.95 7.14 47.17
CA GLY A 209 -29.21 6.08 47.86
C GLY A 209 -28.33 6.59 48.99
N THR A 210 -27.23 5.92 49.23
CA THR A 210 -26.29 6.29 50.34
C THR A 210 -25.15 7.12 49.76
N ILE A 211 -24.93 8.30 50.32
CA ILE A 211 -23.85 9.22 49.98
C ILE A 211 -22.80 9.18 51.07
N ALA A 212 -21.53 9.03 50.71
CA ALA A 212 -20.42 9.10 51.60
C ALA A 212 -19.91 10.55 51.71
N GLY A 213 -19.78 11.04 52.91
CA GLY A 213 -19.12 12.31 53.20
C GLY A 213 -17.67 12.04 53.61
N CYS A 214 -16.73 12.55 52.81
CA CYS A 214 -15.29 12.41 52.99
C CYS A 214 -14.67 13.72 53.46
#